data_8c329109d5964a62fef82ed4bb50c662
#
_entry.id   8c329109d5964a62fef82ed4bb50c662
#
_cell.length_a   1.000
_cell.length_b   1.000
_cell.length_c   1.000
_cell.angle_alpha   90.00
_cell.angle_beta   90.00
_cell.angle_gamma   90.00
#
_symmetry.space_group_name_H-M   'P 1'
#
loop_
_entity.id
_entity.type
_entity.pdbx_description
1 polymer ?
#
loop_
_entity_poly.entity_id
_entity_poly.type
_entity_poly.pdbx_seq_one_letter_code
_entity_poly.pdbx_strand_id
1 'polypeptide(L)'
;MKSLVYAAIAILLTAHTTLSVSAEMPYEPEHYEAMRNTGKPFAVVFHANWCPICRAQAPVLKELTQSPEFMGITVFVANFDTEKVLERFLGITEQSTIVVFKDGKESARSTGDTQRAPLAELLRHAIP
;
A
#
# COMPACT_ATOMS: atom_id res chain seq x y z
N MET A 1 0.79 -44.29 50.68
CA MET A 1 1.59 -43.14 50.17
C MET A 1 1.26 -42.94 48.73
N LYS A 2 0.48 -41.89 48.44
CA LYS A 2 0.02 -41.60 47.09
C LYS A 2 0.83 -40.41 46.56
N SER A 3 1.73 -40.65 45.62
CA SER A 3 2.45 -39.60 44.93
C SER A 3 1.57 -38.92 43.92
N LEU A 4 1.22 -37.67 44.16
CA LEU A 4 0.53 -36.80 43.21
C LEU A 4 1.57 -36.22 42.25
N VAL A 5 1.56 -36.72 41.02
CA VAL A 5 2.33 -36.16 39.91
C VAL A 5 1.54 -34.99 39.32
N TYR A 6 1.92 -33.79 39.67
CA TYR A 6 1.40 -32.59 38.99
C TYR A 6 2.11 -32.41 37.65
N ALA A 7 1.42 -32.77 36.57
CA ALA A 7 1.86 -32.44 35.24
C ALA A 7 1.57 -30.95 34.99
N ALA A 8 2.59 -30.11 35.07
CA ALA A 8 2.51 -28.73 34.67
C ALA A 8 2.48 -28.65 33.14
N ILE A 9 1.30 -28.43 32.57
CA ILE A 9 1.16 -28.13 31.15
C ILE A 9 1.56 -26.67 30.98
N ALA A 10 2.76 -26.41 30.50
CA ALA A 10 3.21 -25.11 30.08
C ALA A 10 2.59 -24.81 28.70
N ILE A 11 1.53 -24.01 28.69
CA ILE A 11 0.96 -23.47 27.45
C ILE A 11 1.91 -22.39 26.96
N LEU A 12 2.78 -22.73 25.99
CA LEU A 12 3.53 -21.73 25.25
C LEU A 12 2.54 -20.94 24.36
N LEU A 13 2.16 -19.76 24.81
CA LEU A 13 1.54 -18.76 23.93
C LEU A 13 2.61 -18.26 22.97
N THR A 14 2.69 -18.83 21.78
CA THR A 14 3.47 -18.25 20.68
C THR A 14 2.72 -17.02 20.18
N ALA A 15 3.18 -15.85 20.61
CA ALA A 15 2.71 -14.59 20.05
C ALA A 15 3.15 -14.53 18.57
N HIS A 16 2.22 -14.79 17.66
CA HIS A 16 2.45 -14.59 16.24
C HIS A 16 2.39 -13.09 16.00
N THR A 17 3.51 -12.41 16.06
CA THR A 17 3.68 -11.05 15.55
C THR A 17 3.57 -11.11 14.03
N THR A 18 2.37 -10.82 13.51
CA THR A 18 2.19 -10.56 12.08
C THR A 18 2.88 -9.22 11.78
N LEU A 19 4.07 -9.29 11.23
CA LEU A 19 4.71 -8.14 10.62
C LEU A 19 3.82 -7.72 9.43
N SER A 20 3.03 -6.67 9.63
CA SER A 20 2.36 -5.99 8.52
C SER A 20 3.42 -5.28 7.69
N VAL A 21 3.93 -5.97 6.69
CA VAL A 21 4.81 -5.37 5.70
C VAL A 21 3.92 -4.57 4.76
N SER A 22 4.07 -3.26 4.77
CA SER A 22 3.58 -2.40 3.69
C SER A 22 4.24 -2.88 2.40
N ALA A 23 3.46 -3.47 1.50
CA ALA A 23 3.99 -4.07 0.30
C ALA A 23 3.79 -3.13 -0.89
N GLU A 24 4.89 -2.57 -1.39
CA GLU A 24 4.92 -2.15 -2.79
C GLU A 24 4.95 -3.41 -3.65
N MET A 25 4.01 -3.50 -4.59
CA MET A 25 3.91 -4.64 -5.49
C MET A 25 3.57 -4.17 -6.90
N PRO A 26 4.01 -4.90 -7.94
CA PRO A 26 3.57 -4.61 -9.30
C PRO A 26 2.04 -4.63 -9.39
N TYR A 27 1.50 -3.74 -10.21
CA TYR A 27 0.08 -3.79 -10.52
C TYR A 27 -0.24 -5.09 -11.27
N GLU A 28 -1.22 -5.80 -10.74
CA GLU A 28 -1.83 -6.98 -11.33
C GLU A 28 -3.36 -6.78 -11.27
N PRO A 29 -4.10 -6.89 -12.39
CA PRO A 29 -5.54 -6.64 -12.39
C PRO A 29 -6.32 -7.42 -11.35
N GLU A 30 -5.99 -8.71 -11.17
CA GLU A 30 -6.66 -9.58 -10.20
C GLU A 30 -6.41 -9.12 -8.74
N HIS A 31 -5.19 -8.75 -8.41
CA HIS A 31 -4.85 -8.25 -7.08
C HIS A 31 -5.50 -6.90 -6.79
N TYR A 32 -5.54 -6.02 -7.78
CA TYR A 32 -6.21 -4.72 -7.69
C TYR A 32 -7.71 -4.89 -7.41
N GLU A 33 -8.41 -5.73 -8.20
CA GLU A 33 -9.84 -5.97 -8.00
C GLU A 33 -10.12 -6.66 -6.65
N ALA A 34 -9.30 -7.62 -6.24
CA ALA A 34 -9.42 -8.24 -4.93
C ALA A 34 -9.28 -7.21 -3.81
N MET A 35 -8.30 -6.28 -3.93
CA MET A 35 -8.08 -5.23 -2.94
C MET A 35 -9.28 -4.26 -2.87
N ARG A 36 -9.81 -3.84 -4.00
CA ARG A 36 -11.02 -3.00 -4.06
C ARG A 36 -12.20 -3.64 -3.33
N ASN A 37 -12.39 -4.94 -3.52
CA ASN A 37 -13.49 -5.69 -2.91
C ASN A 37 -13.33 -5.88 -1.39
N THR A 38 -12.10 -5.83 -0.86
CA THR A 38 -11.86 -5.93 0.58
C THR A 38 -12.17 -4.65 1.36
N GLY A 39 -12.20 -3.51 0.67
CA GLY A 39 -12.31 -2.19 1.30
C GLY A 39 -11.06 -1.74 2.06
N LYS A 40 -9.97 -2.52 2.03
CA LYS A 40 -8.70 -2.15 2.66
C LYS A 40 -8.07 -0.95 1.95
N PRO A 41 -7.29 -0.12 2.68
CA PRO A 41 -6.62 1.03 2.08
C PRO A 41 -5.53 0.60 1.09
N PHE A 42 -5.50 1.24 -0.07
CA PHE A 42 -4.43 1.05 -1.04
C PHE A 42 -4.23 2.29 -1.92
N ALA A 43 -3.11 2.33 -2.60
CA ALA A 43 -2.78 3.34 -3.59
C ALA A 43 -2.31 2.69 -4.89
N VAL A 44 -2.50 3.38 -6.01
CA VAL A 44 -1.92 3.03 -7.30
C VAL A 44 -1.01 4.16 -7.74
N VAL A 45 0.24 3.85 -8.02
CA VAL A 45 1.26 4.79 -8.49
C VAL A 45 1.56 4.50 -9.95
N PHE A 46 1.38 5.48 -10.81
CA PHE A 46 1.74 5.40 -12.23
C PHE A 46 3.20 5.83 -12.42
N HIS A 47 4.07 4.86 -12.55
CA HIS A 47 5.53 5.03 -12.59
C HIS A 47 6.10 4.76 -13.97
N ALA A 48 7.08 5.56 -14.38
CA ALA A 48 7.92 5.30 -15.53
C ALA A 48 9.39 5.42 -15.13
N ASN A 49 10.24 4.47 -15.54
CA ASN A 49 11.66 4.46 -15.18
C ASN A 49 12.44 5.64 -15.75
N TRP A 50 12.00 6.18 -16.88
CA TRP A 50 12.60 7.35 -17.53
C TRP A 50 12.18 8.69 -16.90
N CYS A 51 11.16 8.71 -16.05
CA CYS A 51 10.57 9.91 -15.46
C CYS A 51 11.36 10.36 -14.22
N PRO A 52 12.04 11.54 -14.25
CA PRO A 52 12.80 12.03 -13.09
C PRO A 52 11.94 12.27 -11.84
N ILE A 53 10.72 12.77 -12.01
CA ILE A 53 9.77 13.01 -10.92
C ILE A 53 9.36 11.69 -10.29
N CYS A 54 9.06 10.66 -11.07
CA CYS A 54 8.74 9.33 -10.58
C CYS A 54 9.89 8.75 -9.73
N ARG A 55 11.13 8.91 -10.19
CA ARG A 55 12.31 8.43 -9.46
C ARG A 55 12.56 9.19 -8.15
N ALA A 56 12.22 10.47 -8.10
CA ALA A 56 12.29 11.27 -6.89
C ALA A 56 11.14 10.94 -5.91
N GLN A 57 9.96 10.65 -6.43
CA GLN A 57 8.75 10.30 -5.66
C GLN A 57 8.87 8.93 -4.96
N ALA A 58 9.39 7.93 -5.67
CA ALA A 58 9.40 6.54 -5.23
C ALA A 58 10.04 6.32 -3.85
N PRO A 59 11.26 6.81 -3.53
CA PRO A 59 11.87 6.59 -2.22
C PRO A 59 11.11 7.27 -1.09
N VAL A 60 10.50 8.42 -1.33
CA VAL A 60 9.70 9.14 -0.32
C VAL A 60 8.42 8.36 -0.01
N LEU A 61 7.75 7.86 -1.04
CA LEU A 61 6.55 7.06 -0.88
C LEU A 61 6.85 5.75 -0.13
N LYS A 62 7.93 5.08 -0.49
CA LYS A 62 8.40 3.87 0.20
C LYS A 62 8.68 4.11 1.67
N GLU A 63 9.38 5.18 2.01
CA GLU A 63 9.64 5.55 3.40
C GLU A 63 8.35 5.82 4.18
N LEU A 64 7.41 6.56 3.59
CA LEU A 64 6.12 6.85 4.20
C LEU A 64 5.33 5.57 4.48
N THR A 65 5.20 4.69 3.49
CA THR A 65 4.41 3.46 3.63
C THR A 65 5.03 2.45 4.60
N GLN A 66 6.31 2.56 4.91
CA GLN A 66 6.98 1.78 5.96
C GLN A 66 6.81 2.39 7.35
N SER A 67 6.33 3.62 7.46
CA SER A 67 6.09 4.25 8.76
C SER A 67 4.85 3.66 9.46
N PRO A 68 4.78 3.69 10.80
CA PRO A 68 3.65 3.14 11.55
C PRO A 68 2.28 3.71 11.13
N GLU A 69 2.23 4.98 10.72
CA GLU A 69 0.99 5.65 10.28
C GLU A 69 0.40 5.02 9.01
N PHE A 70 1.25 4.59 8.07
CA PHE A 70 0.83 4.16 6.73
C PHE A 70 1.14 2.70 6.39
N MET A 71 1.71 1.94 7.31
CA MET A 71 2.14 0.55 7.05
C MET A 71 1.00 -0.41 6.69
N GLY A 72 -0.26 -0.01 6.85
CA GLY A 72 -1.43 -0.77 6.41
C GLY A 72 -1.86 -0.51 4.96
N ILE A 73 -1.20 0.43 4.26
CA ILE A 73 -1.53 0.79 2.89
C ILE A 73 -0.73 -0.08 1.93
N THR A 74 -1.42 -0.81 1.05
CA THR A 74 -0.79 -1.51 -0.07
C THR A 74 -0.56 -0.53 -1.22
N VAL A 75 0.61 -0.56 -1.84
CA VAL A 75 0.93 0.28 -3.00
C VAL A 75 1.10 -0.60 -4.24
N PHE A 76 0.23 -0.42 -5.22
CA PHE A 76 0.39 -1.00 -6.56
C PHE A 76 1.20 -0.06 -7.44
N VAL A 77 2.29 -0.54 -8.01
CA VAL A 77 3.10 0.20 -8.96
C VAL A 77 2.69 -0.20 -10.37
N ALA A 78 1.97 0.68 -11.06
CA ALA A 78 1.54 0.51 -12.44
C ALA A 78 2.57 1.13 -13.40
N ASN A 79 2.99 0.37 -14.39
CA ASN A 79 3.87 0.90 -15.42
C ASN A 79 3.08 1.82 -16.37
N PHE A 80 3.39 3.12 -16.33
CA PHE A 80 2.73 4.13 -17.14
C PHE A 80 2.85 3.86 -18.65
N ASP A 81 3.93 3.22 -19.10
CA ASP A 81 4.12 2.98 -20.53
C ASP A 81 3.27 1.82 -21.06
N THR A 82 2.83 0.90 -20.20
CA THR A 82 2.13 -0.34 -20.61
C THR A 82 0.71 -0.49 -20.08
N GLU A 83 0.38 0.07 -18.90
CA GLU A 83 -0.92 -0.12 -18.24
C GLU A 83 -2.03 0.77 -18.79
N LYS A 84 -2.18 0.81 -20.12
CA LYS A 84 -3.09 1.73 -20.82
C LYS A 84 -4.57 1.48 -20.56
N VAL A 85 -4.95 0.28 -20.20
CA VAL A 85 -6.34 -0.03 -19.81
C VAL A 85 -6.67 0.62 -18.48
N LEU A 86 -5.78 0.45 -17.48
CA LEU A 86 -5.95 1.04 -16.16
C LEU A 86 -5.91 2.57 -16.23
N GLU A 87 -5.01 3.15 -17.02
CA GLU A 87 -4.92 4.59 -17.22
C GLU A 87 -6.25 5.17 -17.74
N ARG A 88 -6.83 4.56 -18.77
CA ARG A 88 -8.12 4.99 -19.30
C ARG A 88 -9.24 4.83 -18.28
N PHE A 89 -9.25 3.72 -17.55
CA PHE A 89 -10.26 3.45 -16.54
C PHE A 89 -10.24 4.48 -15.41
N LEU A 90 -9.05 4.88 -14.95
CA LEU A 90 -8.87 5.86 -13.88
C LEU A 90 -8.72 7.31 -14.37
N GLY A 91 -8.72 7.54 -15.68
CA GLY A 91 -8.53 8.89 -16.24
C GLY A 91 -7.15 9.46 -16.01
N ILE A 92 -6.09 8.61 -16.09
CA ILE A 92 -4.70 9.01 -15.90
C ILE A 92 -4.14 9.54 -17.21
N THR A 93 -3.55 10.73 -17.17
CA THR A 93 -2.96 11.40 -18.34
C THR A 93 -1.46 11.65 -18.19
N GLU A 94 -0.94 11.55 -16.96
CA GLU A 94 0.45 11.84 -16.65
C GLU A 94 1.06 10.76 -15.74
N GLN A 95 2.32 10.44 -15.98
CA GLN A 95 3.13 9.65 -15.04
C GLN A 95 3.30 10.43 -13.72
N SER A 96 3.82 9.77 -12.68
CA SER A 96 3.92 10.32 -11.32
C SER A 96 2.56 10.67 -10.67
N THR A 97 1.46 10.16 -11.22
CA THR A 97 0.13 10.25 -10.61
C THR A 97 -0.05 9.13 -9.60
N ILE A 98 -0.51 9.50 -8.42
CA ILE A 98 -0.89 8.57 -7.35
C ILE A 98 -2.38 8.71 -7.11
N VAL A 99 -3.08 7.59 -7.15
CA VAL A 99 -4.52 7.50 -6.83
C VAL A 99 -4.67 6.69 -5.55
N VAL A 100 -5.36 7.26 -4.57
CA VAL A 100 -5.55 6.67 -3.25
C VAL A 100 -6.99 6.19 -3.10
N PHE A 101 -7.16 4.98 -2.57
CA PHE A 101 -8.45 4.31 -2.41
C PHE A 101 -8.76 4.05 -0.94
N LYS A 102 -10.02 4.29 -0.60
CA LYS A 102 -10.62 3.98 0.69
C LYS A 102 -11.98 3.33 0.46
N ASP A 103 -12.27 2.26 1.18
CA ASP A 103 -13.54 1.54 1.07
C ASP A 103 -13.88 1.14 -0.39
N GLY A 104 -12.86 0.76 -1.17
CA GLY A 104 -13.00 0.34 -2.56
C GLY A 104 -13.22 1.45 -3.58
N LYS A 105 -13.16 2.72 -3.15
CA LYS A 105 -13.38 3.90 -3.99
C LYS A 105 -12.19 4.85 -3.95
N GLU A 106 -11.95 5.54 -5.07
CA GLU A 106 -10.98 6.63 -5.07
C GLU A 106 -11.38 7.70 -4.05
N SER A 107 -10.45 8.07 -3.18
CA SER A 107 -10.64 9.11 -2.16
C SER A 107 -9.83 10.38 -2.43
N ALA A 108 -8.67 10.24 -3.08
CA ALA A 108 -7.82 11.37 -3.45
C ALA A 108 -6.84 10.96 -4.56
N ARG A 109 -6.27 11.95 -5.25
CA ARG A 109 -5.15 11.76 -6.17
C ARG A 109 -4.24 12.99 -6.18
N SER A 110 -3.00 12.78 -6.56
CA SER A 110 -2.07 13.86 -6.88
C SER A 110 -1.15 13.47 -8.03
N THR A 111 -0.58 14.45 -8.70
CA THR A 111 0.38 14.26 -9.79
C THR A 111 1.61 15.10 -9.53
N GLY A 112 2.79 14.49 -9.59
CA GLY A 112 4.07 15.18 -9.54
C GLY A 112 4.58 15.55 -8.14
N ASP A 113 3.87 15.22 -7.08
CA ASP A 113 4.33 15.46 -5.70
C ASP A 113 5.53 14.57 -5.37
N THR A 114 6.60 15.17 -4.88
CA THR A 114 7.85 14.49 -4.48
C THR A 114 8.24 14.76 -3.04
N GLN A 115 7.53 15.67 -2.37
CA GLN A 115 7.83 16.09 -1.02
C GLN A 115 7.06 15.23 0.01
N ARG A 116 7.68 14.98 1.15
CA ARG A 116 7.12 14.14 2.21
C ARG A 116 5.75 14.63 2.69
N ALA A 117 5.61 15.95 2.95
CA ALA A 117 4.37 16.48 3.53
C ALA A 117 3.14 16.31 2.63
N PRO A 118 3.14 16.72 1.35
CA PRO A 118 1.99 16.49 0.48
C PRO A 118 1.73 15.01 0.20
N LEU A 119 2.76 14.16 0.10
CA LEU A 119 2.57 12.72 -0.05
C LEU A 119 1.98 12.06 1.19
N ALA A 120 2.38 12.49 2.39
CA ALA A 120 1.79 12.02 3.63
C ALA A 120 0.31 12.45 3.74
N GLU A 121 0.00 13.69 3.38
CA GLU A 121 -1.38 14.17 3.35
C GLU A 121 -2.25 13.37 2.38
N LEU A 122 -1.72 13.09 1.18
CA LEU A 122 -2.40 12.25 0.21
C LEU A 122 -2.72 10.86 0.77
N LEU A 123 -1.75 10.20 1.41
CA LEU A 123 -1.94 8.86 1.99
C LEU A 123 -2.95 8.84 3.14
N ARG A 124 -3.10 9.95 3.90
CA ARG A 124 -4.13 10.04 4.95
C ARG A 124 -5.54 9.88 4.42
N HIS A 125 -5.78 10.21 3.16
CA HIS A 125 -7.08 9.97 2.53
C HIS A 125 -7.42 8.48 2.35
N ALA A 126 -6.47 7.56 2.52
CA ALA A 126 -6.71 6.12 2.47
C ALA A 126 -7.16 5.54 3.82
N ILE A 127 -6.79 6.17 4.91
CA ILE A 127 -7.02 5.66 6.27
C ILE A 127 -8.18 6.36 6.96
N PRO A 128 -8.73 5.76 8.03
CA PRO A 128 -9.82 6.34 8.81
C PRO A 128 -9.47 7.69 9.42
#